data_72dc47228ab9a6496127b95a74bab5bb
#
_entry.id   72dc47228ab9a6496127b95a74bab5bb
#
_cell.length_a   1.000
_cell.length_b   1.000
_cell.length_c   1.000
_cell.angle_alpha   90.00
_cell.angle_beta   90.00
_cell.angle_gamma   90.00
#
_symmetry.space_group_name_H-M   'P 1'
#
loop_
_entity.id
_entity.type
_entity.pdbx_description
1 polymer ?
#
loop_
_entity_poly.entity_id
_entity_poly.type
_entity_poly.pdbx_seq_one_letter_code
_entity_poly.pdbx_strand_id
1 'polypeptide(L)' 'SKGHALLLPKSHAANIYELSDEMAAKAMILAKKMATAMTAALKCDGFNIVQNNGECAGQTVFHFHMHLIF' A
#
# COMPACT_ATOMS: atom_id res chain seq x y z
N SER A 1 13.93 4.41 8.04
CA SER A 1 13.19 3.14 8.03
C SER A 1 14.09 1.99 7.59
N LYS A 2 13.75 0.77 7.95
CA LYS A 2 14.51 -0.42 7.56
C LYS A 2 14.16 -0.92 6.16
N GLY A 3 13.02 -0.50 5.64
CA GLY A 3 12.61 -0.89 4.30
C GLY A 3 11.36 -0.18 3.87
N HIS A 4 11.15 -0.14 2.56
CA HIS A 4 10.01 0.53 1.97
C HIS A 4 9.55 -0.32 0.77
N ALA A 5 8.32 -0.80 0.83
CA ALA A 5 7.72 -1.55 -0.27
C ALA A 5 6.55 -0.77 -0.84
N LEU A 6 6.31 -0.97 -2.12
CA LEU A 6 5.22 -0.33 -2.84
C LEU A 6 4.32 -1.42 -3.41
N LEU A 7 3.04 -1.33 -3.13
CA LEU A 7 2.04 -2.25 -3.64
C LEU A 7 1.18 -1.52 -4.66
N LEU A 8 1.18 -2.03 -5.90
CA LEU A 8 0.39 -1.45 -6.99
C LEU A 8 -0.50 -2.51 -7.61
N PRO A 9 -1.79 -2.26 -7.79
CA PRO A 9 -2.64 -3.15 -8.58
C PRO A 9 -2.33 -2.98 -10.07
N LYS A 10 -2.53 -4.05 -10.85
CA LYS A 10 -2.33 -4.00 -12.30
C LYS A 10 -3.46 -3.27 -13.00
N SER A 11 -4.68 -3.35 -12.48
CA SER A 11 -5.81 -2.61 -13.04
C SER A 11 -5.72 -1.15 -12.64
N HIS A 12 -6.06 -0.26 -13.56
CA HIS A 12 -5.96 1.17 -13.32
C HIS A 12 -7.10 1.69 -12.46
N ALA A 13 -6.74 2.43 -11.41
CA ALA A 13 -7.65 3.24 -10.62
C ALA A 13 -6.81 4.39 -10.07
N ALA A 14 -7.29 5.61 -10.16
CA ALA A 14 -6.50 6.77 -9.75
C ALA A 14 -6.32 6.83 -8.24
N ASN A 15 -7.32 6.39 -7.50
CA ASN A 15 -7.36 6.50 -6.03
C ASN A 15 -8.27 5.43 -5.45
N ILE A 16 -8.41 5.42 -4.12
CA ILE A 16 -9.24 4.42 -3.45
C ILE A 16 -10.73 4.51 -3.84
N TYR A 17 -11.21 5.70 -4.16
CA TYR A 17 -12.62 5.88 -4.52
C TYR A 17 -12.97 5.18 -5.83
N GLU A 18 -12.01 5.10 -6.76
CA GLU A 18 -12.21 4.45 -8.06
C GLU A 18 -11.88 2.96 -8.04
N LEU A 19 -11.22 2.49 -6.98
CA LEU A 19 -10.83 1.10 -6.85
C LEU A 19 -12.08 0.25 -6.58
N SER A 20 -12.20 -0.90 -7.26
CA SER A 20 -13.31 -1.81 -6.98
C SER A 20 -13.18 -2.43 -5.59
N ASP A 21 -14.30 -2.82 -4.99
CA ASP A 21 -14.30 -3.49 -3.69
C ASP A 21 -13.46 -4.77 -3.72
N GLU A 22 -13.55 -5.51 -4.81
CA GLU A 22 -12.76 -6.73 -4.98
C GLU A 22 -11.27 -6.45 -4.98
N MET A 23 -10.84 -5.43 -5.70
CA MET A 23 -9.42 -5.04 -5.74
C MET A 23 -8.95 -4.46 -4.43
N ALA A 24 -9.81 -3.70 -3.73
CA ALA A 24 -9.49 -3.17 -2.42
C ALA A 24 -9.22 -4.31 -1.42
N ALA A 25 -10.07 -5.35 -1.45
CA ALA A 25 -9.89 -6.52 -0.59
C ALA A 25 -8.59 -7.24 -0.91
N LYS A 26 -8.30 -7.47 -2.20
CA LYS A 26 -7.07 -8.14 -2.63
C LYS A 26 -5.83 -7.36 -2.23
N ALA A 27 -5.86 -6.04 -2.37
CA ALA A 27 -4.75 -5.17 -2.01
C ALA A 27 -4.43 -5.28 -0.51
N MET A 28 -5.44 -5.26 0.33
CA MET A 28 -5.25 -5.36 1.77
C MET A 28 -4.75 -6.74 2.19
N ILE A 29 -5.26 -7.81 1.57
CA ILE A 29 -4.79 -9.17 1.83
C ILE A 29 -3.31 -9.30 1.47
N LEU A 30 -2.93 -8.77 0.31
CA LEU A 30 -1.53 -8.81 -0.12
C LEU A 30 -0.65 -7.96 0.80
N ALA A 31 -1.12 -6.78 1.21
CA ALA A 31 -0.40 -5.93 2.14
C ALA A 31 -0.11 -6.67 3.46
N LYS A 32 -1.10 -7.40 3.97
CA LYS A 32 -0.93 -8.19 5.19
C LYS A 32 0.15 -9.26 5.01
N LYS A 33 0.15 -9.97 3.89
CA LYS A 33 1.16 -11.02 3.63
C LYS A 33 2.55 -10.41 3.51
N MET A 34 2.69 -9.33 2.77
CA MET A 34 3.97 -8.64 2.60
C MET A 34 4.48 -8.10 3.95
N ALA A 35 3.59 -7.48 4.71
CA ALA A 35 3.95 -6.92 6.00
C ALA A 35 4.45 -7.98 6.97
N THR A 36 3.77 -9.12 7.03
CA THR A 36 4.15 -10.23 7.90
C THR A 36 5.55 -10.75 7.53
N ALA A 37 5.78 -10.98 6.23
CA ALA A 37 7.07 -11.48 5.75
C ALA A 37 8.20 -10.46 5.95
N MET A 38 7.96 -9.21 5.61
CA MET A 38 9.00 -8.16 5.70
C MET A 38 9.32 -7.79 7.14
N THR A 39 8.33 -7.75 8.01
CA THR A 39 8.55 -7.48 9.44
C THR A 39 9.49 -8.53 10.03
N ALA A 40 9.25 -9.80 9.71
CA ALA A 40 10.11 -10.89 10.18
C ALA A 40 11.51 -10.82 9.57
N ALA A 41 11.59 -10.61 8.25
CA ALA A 41 12.88 -10.58 7.53
C ALA A 41 13.75 -9.39 7.96
N LEU A 42 13.16 -8.24 8.16
CA LEU A 42 13.86 -7.01 8.55
C LEU A 42 14.00 -6.85 10.07
N LYS A 43 13.38 -7.74 10.83
CA LYS A 43 13.39 -7.70 12.30
C LYS A 43 12.89 -6.36 12.84
N CYS A 44 11.73 -5.92 12.31
CA CYS A 44 11.10 -4.68 12.73
C CYS A 44 10.12 -4.93 13.86
N ASP A 45 9.91 -3.92 14.71
CA ASP A 45 8.90 -3.96 15.76
C ASP A 45 7.52 -3.53 15.28
N GLY A 46 7.45 -2.87 14.13
CA GLY A 46 6.20 -2.42 13.54
C GLY A 46 6.42 -1.79 12.16
N PHE A 47 5.34 -1.38 11.54
CA PHE A 47 5.40 -0.72 10.23
C PHE A 47 4.15 0.15 10.03
N ASN A 48 4.21 1.00 9.02
CA ASN A 48 3.08 1.84 8.65
C ASN A 48 2.63 1.52 7.23
N ILE A 49 1.32 1.55 7.02
CA ILE A 49 0.72 1.55 5.69
C ILE A 49 0.28 2.98 5.41
N VAL A 50 0.73 3.54 4.29
CA VAL A 50 0.36 4.88 3.87
C VAL A 50 -0.23 4.82 2.48
N GLN A 51 -1.42 5.40 2.31
CA GLN A 51 -2.11 5.46 1.03
C GLN A 51 -2.76 6.84 0.91
N ASN A 52 -2.43 7.56 -0.16
CA ASN A 52 -2.85 8.94 -0.36
C ASN A 52 -3.92 9.03 -1.44
N ASN A 53 -4.98 9.78 -1.18
CA ASN A 53 -6.10 9.95 -2.10
C ASN A 53 -6.37 11.43 -2.30
N GLY A 54 -5.99 11.93 -3.47
CA GLY A 54 -6.13 13.33 -3.83
C GLY A 54 -4.86 14.13 -3.56
N GLU A 55 -4.69 15.19 -4.33
CA GLU A 55 -3.51 16.03 -4.25
C GLU A 55 -3.37 16.69 -2.87
N CYS A 56 -4.48 17.15 -2.30
CA CYS A 56 -4.46 17.80 -0.98
C CYS A 56 -4.05 16.85 0.15
N ALA A 57 -4.14 15.54 -0.09
CA ALA A 57 -3.73 14.52 0.88
C ALA A 57 -2.35 13.95 0.56
N GLY A 58 -1.62 14.56 -0.37
CA GLY A 58 -0.25 14.18 -0.70
C GLY A 58 -0.11 13.18 -1.84
N GLN A 59 -1.18 12.89 -2.58
CA GLN A 59 -1.06 12.03 -3.75
C GLN A 59 -0.38 12.80 -4.89
N THR A 60 0.74 12.25 -5.38
CA THR A 60 1.50 12.85 -6.48
C THR A 60 1.47 11.99 -7.75
N VAL A 61 1.20 10.70 -7.61
CA VAL A 61 1.03 9.77 -8.74
C VAL A 61 -0.41 9.28 -8.72
N PHE A 62 -1.14 9.52 -9.82
CA PHE A 62 -2.57 9.24 -9.87
C PHE A 62 -2.86 7.85 -10.40
N HIS A 63 -2.25 6.89 -9.73
CA HIS A 63 -2.49 5.46 -9.84
C HIS A 63 -2.45 4.92 -8.42
N PHE A 64 -3.51 4.23 -8.00
CA PHE A 64 -3.62 3.74 -6.63
C PHE A 64 -2.39 2.93 -6.24
N HIS A 65 -1.80 3.27 -5.12
CA HIS A 65 -0.65 2.53 -4.58
C HIS A 65 -0.62 2.66 -3.06
N MET A 66 -0.05 1.66 -2.41
CA MET A 66 0.13 1.64 -0.97
C MET A 66 1.62 1.57 -0.65
N HIS A 67 2.05 2.41 0.29
CA HIS A 67 3.41 2.36 0.84
C HIS A 67 3.40 1.51 2.09
N LEU A 68 4.34 0.56 2.18
CA LEU A 68 4.59 -0.22 3.39
C LEU A 68 5.95 0.22 3.90
N ILE A 69 5.96 0.93 5.03
CA ILE A 69 7.17 1.58 5.55
C ILE A 69 7.56 0.92 6.87
N PHE A 70 8.69 0.25 6.84
CA PHE A 70 9.19 -0.55 7.96
C PHE A 70 10.30 0.13 8.74
#